data_945d3709142952127f72e4a9d529e493
#
_entry.id   945d3709142952127f72e4a9d529e493
#
_cell.length_a   1.000
_cell.length_b   1.000
_cell.length_c   1.000
_cell.angle_alpha   90.00
_cell.angle_beta   90.00
_cell.angle_gamma   90.00
#
_symmetry.space_group_name_H-M   'P 1'
#
loop_
_entity.id
_entity.type
_entity.pdbx_description
1 polymer ?
#
loop_
_entity_poly.entity_id
_entity_poly.type
_entity_poly.pdbx_seq_one_letter_code
_entity_poly.pdbx_strand_id
1 'polypeptide(L)'
;MTTDKRLLIKVEGLEKSFGKLEVLKGIDTEIYKGDVVVVIGPSGSGKSTFLRTLNLLEQPTGGKIFFEGVNITDPAVDINVHRQKMGMVFQQFNLFPHMTILKNMTLAPMKLLKKSREEAEGKAMELLKRVGLEDRANAYPSQLSGGQKQRVAIVRALAMDPDVMLFDEPTSALDPEMVGEVLEVMKSLAAQGMTMVVVTHEMGFAREVASRVVFIDEGKIQEEAEPEEFFSNPKNSRLKDFLSKVL
;
A
#
# COMPACT_ATOMS: atom_id res chain seq x y z
N MET A 1 -20.63 -6.83 -19.71
CA MET A 1 -20.49 -7.99 -18.80
C MET A 1 -19.97 -7.43 -17.49
N THR A 2 -20.84 -7.26 -16.50
CA THR A 2 -20.45 -6.92 -15.14
C THR A 2 -19.73 -8.12 -14.56
N THR A 3 -18.39 -8.11 -14.63
CA THR A 3 -17.59 -9.04 -13.83
C THR A 3 -17.94 -8.78 -12.38
N ASP A 4 -18.50 -9.78 -11.73
CA ASP A 4 -18.80 -9.77 -10.30
C ASP A 4 -17.45 -9.63 -9.54
N LYS A 5 -17.00 -8.37 -9.35
CA LYS A 5 -15.72 -8.08 -8.70
C LYS A 5 -15.84 -8.50 -7.23
N ARG A 6 -15.00 -9.42 -6.79
CA ARG A 6 -14.99 -9.86 -5.38
C ARG A 6 -14.59 -8.70 -4.48
N LEU A 7 -15.47 -8.34 -3.55
CA LEU A 7 -15.18 -7.36 -2.50
C LEU A 7 -14.08 -7.90 -1.58
N LEU A 8 -12.99 -7.15 -1.42
CA LEU A 8 -11.84 -7.54 -0.63
C LEU A 8 -11.78 -6.80 0.70
N ILE A 9 -11.92 -5.46 0.68
CA ILE A 9 -11.95 -4.62 1.88
C ILE A 9 -13.20 -3.76 1.84
N LYS A 10 -13.94 -3.72 2.96
CA LYS A 10 -15.04 -2.79 3.18
C LYS A 10 -14.78 -1.99 4.44
N VAL A 11 -14.93 -0.69 4.35
CA VAL A 11 -14.75 0.26 5.45
C VAL A 11 -16.08 0.94 5.70
N GLU A 12 -16.55 0.92 6.94
CA GLU A 12 -17.83 1.52 7.36
C GLU A 12 -17.63 2.50 8.50
N GLY A 13 -17.93 3.77 8.24
CA GLY A 13 -17.92 4.84 9.22
C GLY A 13 -16.59 4.98 9.97
N LEU A 14 -15.45 4.80 9.28
CA LEU A 14 -14.13 4.73 9.92
C LEU A 14 -13.75 6.05 10.57
N GLU A 15 -13.46 6.01 11.85
CA GLU A 15 -13.02 7.14 12.66
C GLU A 15 -11.68 6.86 13.33
N LYS A 16 -10.84 7.89 13.41
CA LYS A 16 -9.59 7.85 14.17
C LYS A 16 -9.30 9.18 14.82
N SER A 17 -9.12 9.14 16.13
CA SER A 17 -8.67 10.28 16.93
C SER A 17 -7.37 9.97 17.65
N PHE A 18 -6.51 10.96 17.80
CA PHE A 18 -5.33 10.96 18.66
C PHE A 18 -5.55 11.98 19.79
N GLY A 19 -5.99 11.50 20.93
CA GLY A 19 -6.43 12.37 22.02
C GLY A 19 -7.65 13.20 21.57
N LYS A 20 -7.49 14.53 21.51
CA LYS A 20 -8.55 15.46 21.08
C LYS A 20 -8.54 15.75 19.57
N LEU A 21 -7.52 15.28 18.85
CA LEU A 21 -7.39 15.53 17.41
C LEU A 21 -8.13 14.45 16.62
N GLU A 22 -9.24 14.79 15.98
CA GLU A 22 -9.94 13.91 15.06
C GLU A 22 -9.23 13.95 13.69
N VAL A 23 -8.68 12.79 13.27
CA VAL A 23 -7.92 12.64 12.02
C VAL A 23 -8.75 11.99 10.92
N LEU A 24 -9.56 10.98 11.25
CA LEU A 24 -10.53 10.38 10.32
C LEU A 24 -11.93 10.57 10.90
N LYS A 25 -12.87 10.96 10.03
CA LYS A 25 -14.20 11.46 10.44
C LYS A 25 -15.32 10.77 9.68
N GLY A 26 -15.42 9.46 9.81
CA GLY A 26 -16.47 8.66 9.20
C GLY A 26 -16.21 8.38 7.72
N ILE A 27 -15.11 7.64 7.42
CA ILE A 27 -14.80 7.23 6.05
C ILE A 27 -15.52 5.92 5.74
N ASP A 28 -16.23 5.91 4.60
CA ASP A 28 -16.83 4.74 3.97
C ASP A 28 -16.15 4.50 2.61
N THR A 29 -15.72 3.27 2.34
CA THR A 29 -15.18 2.88 1.03
C THR A 29 -15.16 1.36 0.86
N GLU A 30 -15.13 0.90 -0.38
CA GLU A 30 -15.03 -0.50 -0.75
C GLU A 30 -13.87 -0.69 -1.72
N ILE A 31 -13.08 -1.75 -1.55
CA ILE A 31 -11.94 -2.08 -2.41
C ILE A 31 -12.16 -3.50 -2.91
N TYR A 32 -12.19 -3.64 -4.23
CA TYR A 32 -12.43 -4.91 -4.89
C TYR A 32 -11.12 -5.55 -5.36
N LYS A 33 -11.12 -6.87 -5.52
CA LYS A 33 -9.95 -7.61 -6.01
C LYS A 33 -9.53 -7.08 -7.40
N GLY A 34 -8.25 -6.75 -7.54
CA GLY A 34 -7.67 -6.18 -8.74
C GLY A 34 -7.79 -4.65 -8.84
N ASP A 35 -8.43 -3.99 -7.87
CA ASP A 35 -8.45 -2.52 -7.85
C ASP A 35 -7.07 -1.95 -7.51
N VAL A 36 -6.74 -0.85 -8.17
CA VAL A 36 -5.62 0.04 -7.81
C VAL A 36 -6.22 1.35 -7.33
N VAL A 37 -6.39 1.48 -6.01
CA VAL A 37 -6.94 2.69 -5.37
C VAL A 37 -5.80 3.61 -4.99
N VAL A 38 -5.72 4.78 -5.61
CA VAL A 38 -4.73 5.79 -5.26
C VAL A 38 -5.36 6.86 -4.38
N VAL A 39 -4.74 7.11 -3.22
CA VAL A 39 -5.20 8.08 -2.23
C VAL A 39 -4.29 9.29 -2.24
N ILE A 40 -4.85 10.46 -2.55
CA ILE A 40 -4.14 11.73 -2.59
C ILE A 40 -4.79 12.77 -1.66
N GLY A 41 -4.08 13.85 -1.40
CA GLY A 41 -4.57 14.95 -0.57
C GLY A 41 -3.44 15.72 0.11
N PRO A 42 -3.72 16.85 0.78
CA PRO A 42 -2.71 17.65 1.46
C PRO A 42 -2.01 16.88 2.60
N SER A 43 -0.83 17.37 3.00
CA SER A 43 -0.14 16.85 4.18
C SER A 43 -1.02 17.02 5.43
N GLY A 44 -1.06 16.00 6.28
CA GLY A 44 -1.88 16.01 7.49
C GLY A 44 -3.38 15.73 7.27
N SER A 45 -3.84 15.45 6.06
CA SER A 45 -5.27 15.18 5.78
C SER A 45 -5.78 13.81 6.28
N GLY A 46 -4.89 12.93 6.76
CA GLY A 46 -5.26 11.61 7.29
C GLY A 46 -4.97 10.42 6.37
N LYS A 47 -4.36 10.60 5.19
CA LYS A 47 -4.07 9.53 4.20
C LYS A 47 -3.30 8.34 4.76
N SER A 48 -2.14 8.59 5.37
CA SER A 48 -1.32 7.50 5.97
C SER A 48 -2.03 6.87 7.16
N THR A 49 -2.79 7.64 7.94
CA THR A 49 -3.62 7.11 9.02
C THR A 49 -4.71 6.19 8.47
N PHE A 50 -5.43 6.62 7.42
CA PHE A 50 -6.41 5.78 6.72
C PHE A 50 -5.77 4.48 6.24
N LEU A 51 -4.65 4.56 5.51
CA LEU A 51 -3.96 3.38 5.00
C LEU A 51 -3.56 2.41 6.12
N ARG A 52 -3.00 2.93 7.22
CA ARG A 52 -2.55 2.13 8.37
C ARG A 52 -3.69 1.56 9.20
N THR A 53 -4.89 2.12 9.12
CA THR A 53 -6.07 1.50 9.76
C THR A 53 -6.56 0.28 8.98
N LEU A 54 -6.35 0.21 7.66
CA LEU A 54 -6.81 -0.94 6.86
C LEU A 54 -6.22 -2.29 7.32
N ASN A 55 -5.03 -2.28 7.91
CA ASN A 55 -4.41 -3.47 8.51
C ASN A 55 -4.26 -3.38 10.04
N LEU A 56 -4.97 -2.43 10.67
CA LEU A 56 -4.96 -2.15 12.11
C LEU A 56 -3.55 -1.89 12.69
N LEU A 57 -2.59 -1.40 11.92
CA LEU A 57 -1.37 -0.80 12.49
C LEU A 57 -1.71 0.45 13.30
N GLU A 58 -2.72 1.19 12.84
CA GLU A 58 -3.42 2.21 13.62
C GLU A 58 -4.80 1.67 13.99
N GLN A 59 -5.07 1.55 15.29
CA GLN A 59 -6.39 1.12 15.77
C GLN A 59 -7.42 2.23 15.55
N PRO A 60 -8.53 1.98 14.84
CA PRO A 60 -9.61 2.96 14.72
C PRO A 60 -10.23 3.28 16.08
N THR A 61 -10.80 4.47 16.23
CA THR A 61 -11.57 4.85 17.42
C THR A 61 -13.09 4.61 17.22
N GLY A 62 -13.51 4.44 15.97
CA GLY A 62 -14.89 4.13 15.58
C GLY A 62 -14.95 3.50 14.19
N GLY A 63 -16.13 2.99 13.85
CA GLY A 63 -16.35 2.32 12.57
C GLY A 63 -15.90 0.87 12.52
N LYS A 64 -16.00 0.27 11.35
CA LYS A 64 -15.65 -1.14 11.11
C LYS A 64 -14.85 -1.31 9.83
N ILE A 65 -13.96 -2.29 9.83
CA ILE A 65 -13.20 -2.70 8.65
C ILE A 65 -13.41 -4.20 8.46
N PHE A 66 -13.87 -4.55 7.27
CA PHE A 66 -14.02 -5.95 6.87
C PHE A 66 -12.95 -6.30 5.84
N PHE A 67 -12.27 -7.41 6.05
CA PHE A 67 -11.35 -7.99 5.10
C PHE A 67 -11.82 -9.40 4.74
N GLU A 68 -12.06 -9.66 3.47
CA GLU A 68 -12.66 -10.93 2.98
C GLU A 68 -13.97 -11.32 3.73
N GLY A 69 -14.77 -10.31 4.07
CA GLY A 69 -16.03 -10.48 4.79
C GLY A 69 -15.91 -10.65 6.31
N VAL A 70 -14.68 -10.71 6.85
CA VAL A 70 -14.44 -10.79 8.31
C VAL A 70 -14.24 -9.40 8.87
N ASN A 71 -15.00 -9.04 9.92
CA ASN A 71 -14.79 -7.79 10.65
C ASN A 71 -13.48 -7.85 11.45
N ILE A 72 -12.40 -7.29 10.91
CA ILE A 72 -11.07 -7.32 11.55
C ILE A 72 -10.94 -6.36 12.73
N THR A 73 -11.89 -5.42 12.92
CA THR A 73 -11.91 -4.53 14.09
C THR A 73 -12.54 -5.18 15.32
N ASP A 74 -13.13 -6.38 15.17
CA ASP A 74 -13.64 -7.15 16.30
C ASP A 74 -12.46 -7.67 17.15
N PRO A 75 -12.42 -7.36 18.48
CA PRO A 75 -11.36 -7.85 19.35
C PRO A 75 -11.22 -9.38 19.44
N ALA A 76 -12.26 -10.13 19.08
CA ALA A 76 -12.22 -11.59 19.05
C ALA A 76 -11.46 -12.15 17.84
N VAL A 77 -11.16 -11.32 16.83
CA VAL A 77 -10.45 -11.73 15.61
C VAL A 77 -8.95 -11.60 15.79
N ASP A 78 -8.19 -12.66 15.51
CA ASP A 78 -6.73 -12.57 15.44
C ASP A 78 -6.31 -11.86 14.15
N ILE A 79 -6.02 -10.57 14.27
CA ILE A 79 -5.59 -9.72 13.15
C ILE A 79 -4.32 -10.25 12.46
N ASN A 80 -3.46 -11.00 13.14
CA ASN A 80 -2.21 -11.46 12.56
C ASN A 80 -2.44 -12.48 11.43
N VAL A 81 -3.53 -13.24 11.50
CA VAL A 81 -3.94 -14.13 10.40
C VAL A 81 -4.26 -13.32 9.14
N HIS A 82 -4.96 -12.20 9.28
CA HIS A 82 -5.32 -11.33 8.16
C HIS A 82 -4.14 -10.51 7.64
N ARG A 83 -3.25 -10.02 8.54
CA ARG A 83 -2.02 -9.30 8.15
C ARG A 83 -1.07 -10.13 7.29
N GLN A 84 -1.09 -11.45 7.38
CA GLN A 84 -0.30 -12.31 6.49
C GLN A 84 -0.72 -12.18 5.02
N LYS A 85 -1.97 -11.76 4.77
CA LYS A 85 -2.54 -11.53 3.44
C LYS A 85 -2.49 -10.07 2.99
N MET A 86 -1.98 -9.17 3.81
CA MET A 86 -1.90 -7.73 3.56
C MET A 86 -0.43 -7.30 3.55
N GLY A 87 0.16 -7.13 2.37
CA GLY A 87 1.50 -6.58 2.25
C GLY A 87 1.50 -5.09 2.58
N MET A 88 2.51 -4.62 3.33
CA MET A 88 2.67 -3.19 3.64
C MET A 88 4.06 -2.72 3.28
N VAL A 89 4.13 -1.63 2.52
CA VAL A 89 5.36 -0.93 2.14
C VAL A 89 5.29 0.49 2.68
N PHE A 90 6.31 0.87 3.43
CA PHE A 90 6.39 2.17 4.09
C PHE A 90 7.28 3.14 3.34
N GLN A 91 7.19 4.42 3.67
CA GLN A 91 8.11 5.46 3.25
C GLN A 91 9.56 5.12 3.62
N GLN A 92 9.79 4.63 4.84
CA GLN A 92 11.06 4.05 5.25
C GLN A 92 11.08 2.57 4.90
N PHE A 93 12.19 2.07 4.39
CA PHE A 93 12.32 0.71 3.83
C PHE A 93 12.08 -0.40 4.85
N ASN A 94 12.32 -0.13 6.15
CA ASN A 94 12.12 -1.04 7.29
C ASN A 94 12.76 -2.43 7.09
N LEU A 95 13.90 -2.49 6.42
CA LEU A 95 14.69 -3.71 6.29
C LEU A 95 15.46 -3.96 7.59
N PHE A 96 15.61 -5.24 7.97
CA PHE A 96 16.43 -5.63 9.10
C PHE A 96 17.90 -5.42 8.78
N PRO A 97 18.60 -4.44 9.39
CA PRO A 97 19.93 -4.02 8.96
C PRO A 97 21.02 -5.08 9.21
N HIS A 98 20.79 -5.97 10.16
CA HIS A 98 21.69 -7.05 10.56
C HIS A 98 21.47 -8.37 9.81
N MET A 99 20.55 -8.38 8.85
CA MET A 99 20.24 -9.54 8.01
C MET A 99 20.58 -9.25 6.55
N THR A 100 21.01 -10.26 5.81
CA THR A 100 21.15 -10.17 4.35
C THR A 100 19.79 -9.94 3.71
N ILE A 101 19.78 -9.50 2.45
CA ILE A 101 18.54 -9.29 1.69
C ILE A 101 17.75 -10.60 1.59
N LEU A 102 18.40 -11.71 1.28
CA LEU A 102 17.73 -13.01 1.23
C LEU A 102 17.07 -13.38 2.57
N LYS A 103 17.78 -13.17 3.69
CA LYS A 103 17.20 -13.41 5.03
C LYS A 103 16.03 -12.47 5.36
N ASN A 104 16.09 -11.20 4.93
CA ASN A 104 14.98 -10.27 5.06
C ASN A 104 13.72 -10.79 4.38
N MET A 105 13.86 -11.43 3.21
CA MET A 105 12.75 -11.93 2.42
C MET A 105 12.21 -13.29 2.91
N THR A 106 13.08 -14.16 3.40
CA THR A 106 12.71 -15.54 3.76
C THR A 106 12.20 -15.70 5.19
N LEU A 107 12.50 -14.74 6.08
CA LEU A 107 12.16 -14.84 7.51
C LEU A 107 10.66 -15.02 7.75
N ALA A 108 9.82 -14.18 7.17
CA ALA A 108 8.38 -14.21 7.37
C ALA A 108 7.72 -15.46 6.72
N PRO A 109 7.98 -15.79 5.44
CA PRO A 109 7.47 -17.02 4.85
C PRO A 109 7.80 -18.29 5.64
N MET A 110 9.05 -18.42 6.13
CA MET A 110 9.45 -19.58 6.93
C MET A 110 8.77 -19.61 8.30
N LYS A 111 8.69 -18.46 9.00
CA LYS A 111 8.14 -18.41 10.36
C LYS A 111 6.62 -18.46 10.40
N LEU A 112 5.95 -17.74 9.52
CA LEU A 112 4.50 -17.56 9.55
C LEU A 112 3.76 -18.53 8.65
N LEU A 113 4.24 -18.73 7.41
CA LEU A 113 3.62 -19.64 6.44
C LEU A 113 4.18 -21.07 6.53
N LYS A 114 5.16 -21.32 7.42
CA LYS A 114 5.83 -22.62 7.61
C LYS A 114 6.44 -23.18 6.33
N LYS A 115 6.78 -22.32 5.37
CA LYS A 115 7.49 -22.74 4.14
C LYS A 115 8.87 -23.31 4.50
N SER A 116 9.31 -24.30 3.75
CA SER A 116 10.68 -24.82 3.87
C SER A 116 11.68 -23.72 3.47
N ARG A 117 12.93 -23.91 3.86
CA ARG A 117 13.99 -22.98 3.49
C ARG A 117 14.15 -22.91 1.96
N GLU A 118 14.11 -24.06 1.30
CA GLU A 118 14.27 -24.16 -0.15
C GLU A 118 13.15 -23.43 -0.90
N GLU A 119 11.90 -23.62 -0.49
CA GLU A 119 10.74 -22.92 -1.07
C GLU A 119 10.83 -21.40 -0.85
N ALA A 120 11.19 -20.96 0.36
CA ALA A 120 11.30 -19.54 0.69
C ALA A 120 12.45 -18.87 -0.06
N GLU A 121 13.63 -19.52 -0.14
CA GLU A 121 14.78 -19.00 -0.88
C GLU A 121 14.51 -18.99 -2.39
N GLY A 122 13.87 -20.03 -2.95
CA GLY A 122 13.50 -20.09 -4.36
C GLY A 122 12.56 -18.93 -4.75
N LYS A 123 11.49 -18.72 -3.97
CA LYS A 123 10.57 -17.59 -4.18
C LYS A 123 11.25 -16.23 -4.03
N ALA A 124 12.12 -16.09 -3.02
CA ALA A 124 12.86 -14.85 -2.80
C ALA A 124 13.79 -14.53 -3.97
N MET A 125 14.51 -15.50 -4.51
CA MET A 125 15.40 -15.31 -5.68
C MET A 125 14.62 -14.96 -6.94
N GLU A 126 13.46 -15.60 -7.18
CA GLU A 126 12.54 -15.23 -8.27
C GLU A 126 12.12 -13.76 -8.19
N LEU A 127 11.68 -13.33 -7.00
CA LEU A 127 11.24 -11.97 -6.76
C LEU A 127 12.38 -10.94 -6.87
N LEU A 128 13.58 -11.27 -6.37
CA LEU A 128 14.77 -10.43 -6.55
C LEU A 128 15.15 -10.27 -8.01
N LYS A 129 15.07 -11.34 -8.79
CA LYS A 129 15.30 -11.30 -10.23
C LYS A 129 14.32 -10.37 -10.95
N ARG A 130 13.03 -10.39 -10.58
CA ARG A 130 12.00 -9.50 -11.16
C ARG A 130 12.31 -8.01 -10.98
N VAL A 131 13.07 -7.65 -9.92
CA VAL A 131 13.47 -6.26 -9.65
C VAL A 131 14.95 -5.99 -9.94
N GLY A 132 15.65 -6.93 -10.62
CA GLY A 132 17.06 -6.80 -11.04
C GLY A 132 18.05 -6.74 -9.88
N LEU A 133 17.79 -7.50 -8.80
CA LEU A 133 18.60 -7.50 -7.58
C LEU A 133 19.01 -8.91 -7.12
N GLU A 134 19.03 -9.90 -8.01
CA GLU A 134 19.43 -11.26 -7.68
C GLU A 134 20.89 -11.36 -7.20
N ASP A 135 21.78 -10.51 -7.73
CA ASP A 135 23.19 -10.41 -7.33
C ASP A 135 23.36 -9.82 -5.92
N ARG A 136 22.32 -9.19 -5.37
CA ARG A 136 22.29 -8.55 -4.06
C ARG A 136 21.73 -9.44 -2.94
N ALA A 137 21.36 -10.69 -3.22
CA ALA A 137 20.75 -11.59 -2.24
C ALA A 137 21.56 -11.73 -0.94
N ASN A 138 22.89 -11.79 -1.05
CA ASN A 138 23.80 -11.90 0.09
C ASN A 138 24.29 -10.57 0.65
N ALA A 139 23.92 -9.44 0.03
CA ALA A 139 24.27 -8.11 0.53
C ALA A 139 23.44 -7.75 1.78
N TYR A 140 23.94 -6.79 2.55
CA TYR A 140 23.20 -6.17 3.66
C TYR A 140 22.54 -4.88 3.20
N PRO A 141 21.44 -4.42 3.87
CA PRO A 141 20.75 -3.18 3.51
C PRO A 141 21.65 -1.94 3.40
N SER A 142 22.71 -1.84 4.21
CA SER A 142 23.68 -0.75 4.17
C SER A 142 24.46 -0.65 2.85
N GLN A 143 24.49 -1.71 2.05
CA GLN A 143 25.20 -1.79 0.78
C GLN A 143 24.33 -1.46 -0.44
N LEU A 144 23.04 -1.10 -0.21
CA LEU A 144 22.07 -0.82 -1.24
C LEU A 144 21.74 0.68 -1.29
N SER A 145 21.45 1.20 -2.50
CA SER A 145 20.87 2.53 -2.69
C SER A 145 19.44 2.62 -2.12
N GLY A 146 18.89 3.83 -1.99
CA GLY A 146 17.52 4.05 -1.53
C GLY A 146 16.49 3.32 -2.40
N GLY A 147 16.58 3.46 -3.71
CA GLY A 147 15.69 2.79 -4.66
C GLY A 147 15.82 1.26 -4.62
N GLN A 148 17.03 0.73 -4.47
CA GLN A 148 17.25 -0.71 -4.29
C GLN A 148 16.60 -1.21 -3.00
N LYS A 149 16.77 -0.50 -1.87
CA LYS A 149 16.12 -0.84 -0.59
C LYS A 149 14.60 -0.87 -0.71
N GLN A 150 14.04 0.10 -1.42
CA GLN A 150 12.59 0.19 -1.61
C GLN A 150 12.07 -0.96 -2.49
N ARG A 151 12.77 -1.27 -3.58
CA ARG A 151 12.41 -2.44 -4.41
C ARG A 151 12.48 -3.74 -3.61
N VAL A 152 13.49 -3.91 -2.75
CA VAL A 152 13.57 -5.04 -1.82
C VAL A 152 12.40 -5.04 -0.83
N ALA A 153 12.01 -3.88 -0.28
CA ALA A 153 10.87 -3.79 0.65
C ALA A 153 9.55 -4.23 -0.02
N ILE A 154 9.36 -3.86 -1.29
CA ILE A 154 8.20 -4.29 -2.10
C ILE A 154 8.21 -5.81 -2.28
N VAL A 155 9.31 -6.38 -2.79
CA VAL A 155 9.36 -7.83 -3.06
C VAL A 155 9.40 -8.66 -1.78
N ARG A 156 9.88 -8.12 -0.66
CA ARG A 156 9.75 -8.74 0.66
C ARG A 156 8.28 -8.89 1.07
N ALA A 157 7.46 -7.86 0.86
CA ALA A 157 6.03 -7.95 1.13
C ALA A 157 5.35 -8.97 0.20
N LEU A 158 5.73 -9.01 -1.07
CA LEU A 158 5.24 -9.99 -2.05
C LEU A 158 5.62 -11.43 -1.74
N ALA A 159 6.72 -11.67 -1.00
CA ALA A 159 7.13 -13.03 -0.62
C ALA A 159 6.12 -13.75 0.30
N MET A 160 5.19 -13.01 0.88
CA MET A 160 4.06 -13.55 1.66
C MET A 160 2.85 -13.94 0.81
N ASP A 161 2.88 -13.75 -0.51
CA ASP A 161 1.77 -13.95 -1.45
C ASP A 161 0.48 -13.22 -0.99
N PRO A 162 0.52 -11.89 -0.78
CA PRO A 162 -0.61 -11.14 -0.22
C PRO A 162 -1.76 -10.98 -1.22
N ASP A 163 -3.00 -10.85 -0.71
CA ASP A 163 -4.19 -10.52 -1.50
C ASP A 163 -4.29 -9.02 -1.82
N VAL A 164 -3.65 -8.16 -1.01
CA VAL A 164 -3.58 -6.71 -1.21
C VAL A 164 -2.23 -6.15 -0.77
N MET A 165 -1.74 -5.16 -1.50
CA MET A 165 -0.55 -4.38 -1.17
C MET A 165 -0.93 -2.96 -0.76
N LEU A 166 -0.49 -2.53 0.41
CA LEU A 166 -0.67 -1.19 0.95
C LEU A 166 0.64 -0.42 0.84
N PHE A 167 0.64 0.74 0.17
CA PHE A 167 1.82 1.57 -0.05
C PHE A 167 1.66 2.93 0.63
N ASP A 168 2.48 3.23 1.62
CA ASP A 168 2.49 4.49 2.35
C ASP A 168 3.64 5.38 1.86
N GLU A 169 3.37 6.23 0.87
CA GLU A 169 4.33 7.14 0.24
C GLU A 169 5.66 6.46 -0.16
N PRO A 170 5.64 5.42 -1.00
CA PRO A 170 6.81 4.55 -1.23
C PRO A 170 7.99 5.24 -1.91
N THR A 171 7.81 6.44 -2.46
CA THR A 171 8.84 7.20 -3.18
C THR A 171 9.35 8.44 -2.42
N SER A 172 8.67 8.87 -1.35
CA SER A 172 8.93 10.16 -0.70
C SER A 172 10.30 10.26 0.02
N ALA A 173 10.95 9.12 0.32
CA ALA A 173 12.28 9.07 0.91
C ALA A 173 13.40 8.82 -0.13
N LEU A 174 13.10 8.93 -1.41
CA LEU A 174 14.03 8.64 -2.51
C LEU A 174 14.47 9.91 -3.22
N ASP A 175 15.71 9.87 -3.74
CA ASP A 175 16.17 10.86 -4.70
C ASP A 175 15.35 10.75 -6.00
N PRO A 176 15.06 11.89 -6.69
CA PRO A 176 14.20 11.90 -7.89
C PRO A 176 14.61 10.92 -8.99
N GLU A 177 15.91 10.69 -9.15
CA GLU A 177 16.47 9.75 -10.14
C GLU A 177 16.13 8.27 -9.84
N MET A 178 15.79 7.96 -8.58
CA MET A 178 15.45 6.58 -8.15
C MET A 178 13.95 6.31 -8.13
N VAL A 179 13.11 7.35 -8.21
CA VAL A 179 11.64 7.23 -8.13
C VAL A 179 11.09 6.37 -9.27
N GLY A 180 11.58 6.60 -10.49
CA GLY A 180 11.12 5.88 -11.69
C GLY A 180 11.22 4.36 -11.56
N GLU A 181 12.36 3.85 -11.04
CA GLU A 181 12.57 2.41 -10.88
C GLU A 181 11.56 1.76 -9.92
N VAL A 182 11.17 2.46 -8.86
CA VAL A 182 10.17 1.99 -7.89
C VAL A 182 8.77 2.01 -8.50
N LEU A 183 8.43 3.09 -9.21
CA LEU A 183 7.13 3.20 -9.89
C LEU A 183 6.96 2.14 -10.98
N GLU A 184 8.00 1.79 -11.72
CA GLU A 184 7.93 0.71 -12.72
C GLU A 184 7.64 -0.66 -12.09
N VAL A 185 8.21 -0.96 -10.90
CA VAL A 185 7.83 -2.17 -10.15
C VAL A 185 6.34 -2.14 -9.79
N MET A 186 5.84 -1.01 -9.28
CA MET A 186 4.43 -0.87 -8.90
C MET A 186 3.49 -0.96 -10.12
N LYS A 187 3.86 -0.38 -11.27
CA LYS A 187 3.12 -0.53 -12.54
C LYS A 187 3.05 -1.98 -12.99
N SER A 188 4.17 -2.70 -12.89
CA SER A 188 4.20 -4.14 -13.19
C SER A 188 3.27 -4.95 -12.31
N LEU A 189 3.13 -4.60 -11.02
CA LEU A 189 2.19 -5.26 -10.11
C LEU A 189 0.73 -4.95 -10.48
N ALA A 190 0.42 -3.70 -10.83
CA ALA A 190 -0.90 -3.30 -11.32
C ALA A 190 -1.30 -4.09 -12.57
N ALA A 191 -0.40 -4.17 -13.56
CA ALA A 191 -0.62 -4.92 -14.79
C ALA A 191 -0.85 -6.41 -14.57
N GLN A 192 -0.34 -6.98 -13.47
CA GLN A 192 -0.57 -8.38 -13.06
C GLN A 192 -1.87 -8.57 -12.27
N GLY A 193 -2.67 -7.52 -12.07
CA GLY A 193 -3.94 -7.57 -11.35
C GLY A 193 -3.78 -7.61 -9.83
N MET A 194 -2.63 -7.17 -9.28
CA MET A 194 -2.46 -7.02 -7.84
C MET A 194 -3.41 -5.95 -7.30
N THR A 195 -4.16 -6.27 -6.26
CA THR A 195 -4.96 -5.26 -5.54
C THR A 195 -4.03 -4.34 -4.76
N MET A 196 -4.17 -3.03 -4.95
CA MET A 196 -3.29 -2.07 -4.30
C MET A 196 -4.06 -0.88 -3.73
N VAL A 197 -3.64 -0.41 -2.56
CA VAL A 197 -4.02 0.90 -2.02
C VAL A 197 -2.75 1.71 -1.84
N VAL A 198 -2.65 2.84 -2.53
CA VAL A 198 -1.40 3.60 -2.66
C VAL A 198 -1.62 5.03 -2.22
N VAL A 199 -0.99 5.44 -1.13
CA VAL A 199 -0.83 6.85 -0.76
C VAL A 199 0.41 7.38 -1.48
N THR A 200 0.27 8.39 -2.34
CA THR A 200 1.38 8.94 -3.11
C THR A 200 1.15 10.40 -3.51
N HIS A 201 2.24 11.06 -3.84
CA HIS A 201 2.26 12.38 -4.50
C HIS A 201 2.60 12.29 -6.00
N GLU A 202 2.78 11.09 -6.53
CA GLU A 202 3.12 10.84 -7.93
C GLU A 202 1.86 10.86 -8.81
N MET A 203 1.46 12.06 -9.26
CA MET A 203 0.21 12.23 -10.03
C MET A 203 0.25 11.52 -11.39
N GLY A 204 1.44 11.44 -12.01
CA GLY A 204 1.64 10.68 -13.25
C GLY A 204 1.34 9.20 -13.07
N PHE A 205 1.82 8.60 -11.98
CA PHE A 205 1.51 7.23 -11.62
C PHE A 205 0.01 7.02 -11.37
N ALA A 206 -0.62 7.95 -10.61
CA ALA A 206 -2.05 7.87 -10.34
C ALA A 206 -2.89 7.89 -11.64
N ARG A 207 -2.54 8.76 -12.60
CA ARG A 207 -3.23 8.84 -13.91
C ARG A 207 -3.09 7.56 -14.74
N GLU A 208 -1.92 6.93 -14.69
CA GLU A 208 -1.57 5.81 -15.57
C GLU A 208 -2.15 4.47 -15.07
N VAL A 209 -2.14 4.24 -13.76
CA VAL A 209 -2.41 2.89 -13.23
C VAL A 209 -3.62 2.77 -12.33
N ALA A 210 -4.12 3.88 -11.77
CA ALA A 210 -5.24 3.80 -10.85
C ALA A 210 -6.51 3.31 -11.56
N SER A 211 -7.24 2.40 -10.93
CA SER A 211 -8.63 2.12 -11.30
C SER A 211 -9.57 3.18 -10.71
N ARG A 212 -9.14 3.82 -9.62
CA ARG A 212 -9.88 4.85 -8.89
C ARG A 212 -8.92 5.73 -8.09
N VAL A 213 -9.18 7.02 -8.09
CA VAL A 213 -8.45 8.01 -7.28
C VAL A 213 -9.39 8.56 -6.21
N VAL A 214 -8.89 8.64 -4.98
CA VAL A 214 -9.61 9.12 -3.79
C VAL A 214 -8.90 10.34 -3.24
N PHE A 215 -9.62 11.44 -3.10
CA PHE A 215 -9.13 12.66 -2.47
C PHE A 215 -9.57 12.73 -1.01
N ILE A 216 -8.60 12.65 -0.08
CA ILE A 216 -8.84 12.82 1.36
C ILE A 216 -8.39 14.20 1.78
N ASP A 217 -9.31 14.99 2.35
CA ASP A 217 -9.02 16.26 3.00
C ASP A 217 -9.85 16.38 4.28
N GLU A 218 -9.25 16.98 5.32
CA GLU A 218 -9.86 17.18 6.66
C GLU A 218 -10.46 15.89 7.27
N GLY A 219 -9.84 14.75 6.97
CA GLY A 219 -10.24 13.43 7.51
C GLY A 219 -11.43 12.78 6.83
N LYS A 220 -11.87 13.28 5.66
CA LYS A 220 -13.00 12.75 4.89
C LYS A 220 -12.61 12.49 3.45
N ILE A 221 -13.28 11.55 2.81
CA ILE A 221 -13.25 11.44 1.35
C ILE A 221 -14.09 12.60 0.80
N GLN A 222 -13.44 13.51 0.09
CA GLN A 222 -14.07 14.68 -0.50
C GLN A 222 -14.54 14.43 -1.94
N GLU A 223 -13.81 13.61 -2.67
CA GLU A 223 -14.14 13.16 -4.02
C GLU A 223 -13.46 11.84 -4.33
N GLU A 224 -14.13 11.00 -5.10
CA GLU A 224 -13.53 9.82 -5.71
C GLU A 224 -14.10 9.62 -7.12
N ALA A 225 -13.22 9.26 -8.06
CA ALA A 225 -13.60 8.98 -9.45
C ALA A 225 -12.53 8.16 -10.16
N GLU A 226 -12.83 7.70 -11.38
CA GLU A 226 -11.81 7.16 -12.28
C GLU A 226 -10.80 8.26 -12.66
N PRO A 227 -9.52 7.91 -12.97
CA PRO A 227 -8.46 8.89 -13.17
C PRO A 227 -8.78 9.98 -14.19
N GLU A 228 -9.37 9.61 -15.34
CA GLU A 228 -9.70 10.57 -16.40
C GLU A 228 -10.67 11.65 -15.90
N GLU A 229 -11.78 11.27 -15.27
CA GLU A 229 -12.76 12.22 -14.71
C GLU A 229 -12.13 13.00 -13.56
N PHE A 230 -11.42 12.34 -12.68
CA PHE A 230 -10.83 12.95 -11.47
C PHE A 230 -9.86 14.08 -11.79
N PHE A 231 -8.96 13.89 -12.77
CA PHE A 231 -7.94 14.88 -13.10
C PHE A 231 -8.42 15.91 -14.15
N SER A 232 -9.36 15.56 -15.05
CA SER A 232 -9.80 16.44 -16.13
C SER A 232 -11.02 17.29 -15.75
N ASN A 233 -11.89 16.77 -14.87
CA ASN A 233 -13.14 17.42 -14.50
C ASN A 233 -13.46 17.27 -13.00
N PRO A 234 -12.53 17.69 -12.09
CA PRO A 234 -12.77 17.62 -10.65
C PRO A 234 -14.00 18.44 -10.27
N LYS A 235 -14.87 17.90 -9.42
CA LYS A 235 -16.13 18.55 -8.99
C LYS A 235 -15.92 19.37 -7.73
N ASN A 236 -15.15 18.83 -6.78
CA ASN A 236 -14.89 19.48 -5.50
C ASN A 236 -13.94 20.68 -5.65
N SER A 237 -14.29 21.84 -5.10
CA SER A 237 -13.48 23.06 -5.19
C SER A 237 -12.11 22.91 -4.51
N ARG A 238 -12.05 22.21 -3.37
CA ARG A 238 -10.78 21.95 -2.67
C ARG A 238 -9.87 21.04 -3.48
N LEU A 239 -10.43 20.06 -4.21
CA LEU A 239 -9.64 19.24 -5.12
C LEU A 239 -9.08 20.07 -6.27
N LYS A 240 -9.88 20.99 -6.87
CA LYS A 240 -9.40 21.91 -7.91
C LYS A 240 -8.21 22.74 -7.42
N ASP A 241 -8.35 23.34 -6.22
CA ASP A 241 -7.29 24.13 -5.60
C ASP A 241 -6.04 23.30 -5.31
N PHE A 242 -6.21 22.04 -4.89
CA PHE A 242 -5.11 21.12 -4.63
C PHE A 242 -4.39 20.76 -5.94
N LEU A 243 -5.13 20.33 -6.96
CA LEU A 243 -4.57 19.93 -8.25
C LEU A 243 -3.83 21.08 -8.95
N SER A 244 -4.34 22.32 -8.87
CA SER A 244 -3.67 23.48 -9.46
C SER A 244 -2.32 23.82 -8.85
N LYS A 245 -1.97 23.24 -7.69
CA LYS A 245 -0.68 23.45 -7.01
C LYS A 245 0.30 22.32 -7.21
N VAL A 246 -0.19 21.14 -7.62
CA VAL A 246 0.64 19.92 -7.72
C VAL A 246 0.81 19.41 -9.15
N LEU A 247 0.03 19.95 -10.11
CA LEU A 247 0.13 19.73 -11.56
C LEU A 247 0.73 20.94 -12.24
#